data_d922a97c6726e3e81ef00bf86955947f
#
_entry.id   d922a97c6726e3e81ef00bf86955947f
#
_cell.length_a   1.000
_cell.length_b   1.000
_cell.length_c   1.000
_cell.angle_alpha   90.00
_cell.angle_beta   90.00
_cell.angle_gamma   90.00
#
_symmetry.space_group_name_H-M   'P 1'
#
loop_
_entity.id
_entity.type
_entity.pdbx_description
1 polymer ?
#
loop_
_entity_poly.entity_id
_entity_poly.type
_entity_poly.pdbx_seq_one_letter_code
_entity_poly.pdbx_strand_id
1 'polypeptide(L)'
;MRPALIAATALFSLASVGQSALAAEAAYIDDRSSAEAVVHSLYSAINRHEFARAWSYFGDTKPAKDFDAFVKGYDNTDTVEVKTGAVSDEGAAGSIYYSVPVAIQATDKRSEAKIFAGCYTLRQVNAQIQEPPFQPIFIDKGALKPSTSDFQDAVPASCGDGPPPPKKDEALEQARKAFLAAYGEHCDKENPEGKPVGEPEAYSIHYKDKDAGADEPERETRLFRFFCSMAAYNESAVYYIYDDVSGVRQLQFAAPELDIRYENNNSEGKLEGIHIIGFQTDDQLVNSEYDDKTKSITSMNKWRGVGDASSTGTYLFRNGNFSLVQYDVDASYDGEINPETVLDYNTPP
;
A
#
# COMPACT_ATOMS: atom_id res chain seq x y z
N MET A 1 58.40 -56.35 -29.25
CA MET A 1 58.74 -55.76 -27.97
C MET A 1 57.73 -54.60 -27.74
N ARG A 2 56.76 -54.78 -26.83
CA ARG A 2 55.77 -53.77 -26.44
C ARG A 2 56.11 -53.36 -25.01
N PRO A 3 56.19 -52.08 -24.69
CA PRO A 3 56.28 -51.64 -23.30
C PRO A 3 54.90 -51.51 -22.68
N ALA A 4 54.79 -51.98 -21.44
CA ALA A 4 53.61 -51.88 -20.61
C ALA A 4 53.48 -50.47 -20.00
N LEU A 5 52.27 -49.85 -20.09
CA LEU A 5 51.92 -48.64 -19.36
C LEU A 5 51.40 -49.07 -17.96
N ILE A 6 52.02 -48.54 -16.93
CA ILE A 6 51.55 -48.61 -15.54
C ILE A 6 50.67 -47.39 -15.29
N ALA A 7 49.37 -47.61 -15.01
CA ALA A 7 48.45 -46.55 -14.61
C ALA A 7 48.50 -46.39 -13.07
N ALA A 8 48.93 -45.21 -12.63
CA ALA A 8 48.89 -44.86 -11.20
C ALA A 8 47.54 -44.22 -10.88
N THR A 9 46.74 -44.88 -10.06
CA THR A 9 45.46 -44.38 -9.56
C THR A 9 45.73 -43.52 -8.30
N ALA A 10 45.54 -42.18 -8.46
CA ALA A 10 45.59 -41.27 -7.34
C ALA A 10 44.21 -41.22 -6.64
N LEU A 11 44.12 -41.69 -5.40
CA LEU A 11 42.96 -41.50 -4.52
C LEU A 11 42.93 -40.05 -4.03
N PHE A 12 41.96 -39.28 -4.51
CA PHE A 12 41.62 -37.97 -3.94
C PHE A 12 40.67 -38.17 -2.75
N SER A 13 41.19 -37.95 -1.53
CA SER A 13 40.36 -37.85 -0.32
C SER A 13 39.64 -36.53 -0.30
N LEU A 14 38.31 -36.50 -0.55
CA LEU A 14 37.48 -35.33 -0.29
C LEU A 14 37.33 -35.17 1.24
N ALA A 15 38.04 -34.19 1.79
CA ALA A 15 37.75 -33.67 3.13
C ALA A 15 36.45 -32.81 3.03
N SER A 16 35.34 -33.32 3.55
CA SER A 16 34.12 -32.56 3.75
C SER A 16 34.37 -31.50 4.85
N VAL A 17 34.60 -30.27 4.44
CA VAL A 17 34.58 -29.11 5.35
C VAL A 17 33.12 -28.90 5.74
N GLY A 18 32.75 -29.26 6.97
CA GLY A 18 31.46 -28.97 7.54
C GLY A 18 31.32 -27.45 7.63
N GLN A 19 30.52 -26.84 6.77
CA GLN A 19 30.06 -25.47 6.93
C GLN A 19 29.15 -25.44 8.16
N SER A 20 29.65 -24.90 9.28
CA SER A 20 28.80 -24.47 10.38
C SER A 20 27.87 -23.36 9.82
N ALA A 21 26.59 -23.68 9.68
CA ALA A 21 25.57 -22.67 9.40
C ALA A 21 25.58 -21.72 10.62
N LEU A 22 26.12 -20.54 10.44
CA LEU A 22 25.91 -19.44 11.38
C LEU A 22 24.41 -19.17 11.37
N ALA A 23 23.74 -19.38 12.51
CA ALA A 23 22.36 -18.95 12.67
C ALA A 23 22.28 -17.45 12.29
N ALA A 24 21.38 -17.12 11.35
CA ALA A 24 21.20 -15.76 10.94
C ALA A 24 20.78 -14.95 12.19
N GLU A 25 21.51 -13.88 12.49
CA GLU A 25 21.16 -12.98 13.58
C GLU A 25 19.78 -12.36 13.32
N ALA A 26 18.90 -12.32 14.34
CA ALA A 26 17.59 -11.73 14.23
C ALA A 26 17.67 -10.26 13.73
N ALA A 27 16.76 -9.87 12.83
CA ALA A 27 16.75 -8.54 12.23
C ALA A 27 16.68 -7.43 13.29
N TYR A 28 17.51 -6.41 13.15
CA TYR A 28 17.45 -5.22 13.99
C TYR A 28 16.29 -4.35 13.53
N ILE A 29 15.29 -4.14 14.42
CA ILE A 29 14.17 -3.25 14.21
C ILE A 29 14.09 -2.32 15.43
N ASP A 30 14.15 -1.01 15.23
CA ASP A 30 13.88 0.02 16.24
C ASP A 30 13.03 1.12 15.59
N ASP A 31 11.75 0.83 15.44
CA ASP A 31 10.75 1.70 14.83
C ASP A 31 9.72 2.10 15.91
N ARG A 32 9.56 3.39 16.13
CA ARG A 32 8.61 4.00 17.08
C ARG A 32 7.61 4.92 16.40
N SER A 33 7.40 4.73 15.09
CA SER A 33 6.48 5.53 14.29
C SER A 33 5.01 5.18 14.52
N SER A 34 4.72 3.95 15.00
CA SER A 34 3.37 3.50 15.34
C SER A 34 3.38 2.58 16.56
N ALA A 35 2.22 2.40 17.18
CA ALA A 35 2.07 1.49 18.33
C ALA A 35 2.42 0.04 17.96
N GLU A 36 2.03 -0.41 16.78
CA GLU A 36 2.36 -1.73 16.26
C GLU A 36 3.88 -1.89 16.04
N ALA A 37 4.52 -0.89 15.41
CA ALA A 37 5.95 -0.89 15.17
C ALA A 37 6.77 -0.98 16.48
N VAL A 38 6.31 -0.31 17.55
CA VAL A 38 6.93 -0.41 18.89
C VAL A 38 6.85 -1.84 19.43
N VAL A 39 5.72 -2.53 19.27
CA VAL A 39 5.57 -3.94 19.71
C VAL A 39 6.54 -4.85 18.93
N HIS A 40 6.62 -4.70 17.61
CA HIS A 40 7.57 -5.47 16.79
C HIS A 40 9.04 -5.16 17.18
N SER A 41 9.36 -3.90 17.46
CA SER A 41 10.69 -3.48 17.90
C SER A 41 11.07 -4.05 19.27
N LEU A 42 10.11 -4.15 20.20
CA LEU A 42 10.30 -4.80 21.49
C LEU A 42 10.77 -6.26 21.29
N TYR A 43 10.05 -7.03 20.47
CA TYR A 43 10.40 -8.45 20.29
C TYR A 43 11.63 -8.65 19.40
N SER A 44 11.93 -7.72 18.49
CA SER A 44 13.25 -7.66 17.82
C SER A 44 14.39 -7.50 18.83
N ALA A 45 14.22 -6.60 19.81
CA ALA A 45 15.24 -6.40 20.86
C ALA A 45 15.41 -7.66 21.75
N ILE A 46 14.30 -8.32 22.10
CA ILE A 46 14.33 -9.56 22.89
C ILE A 46 15.08 -10.68 22.13
N ASN A 47 14.74 -10.90 20.85
CA ASN A 47 15.38 -11.92 20.01
C ASN A 47 16.88 -11.69 19.79
N ARG A 48 17.32 -10.44 19.89
CA ARG A 48 18.73 -10.05 19.80
C ARG A 48 19.44 -10.03 21.15
N HIS A 49 18.73 -10.38 22.24
CA HIS A 49 19.21 -10.27 23.62
C HIS A 49 19.62 -8.85 24.02
N GLU A 50 19.08 -7.82 23.35
CA GLU A 50 19.30 -6.40 23.64
C GLU A 50 18.31 -5.93 24.72
N PHE A 51 18.37 -6.52 25.89
CA PHE A 51 17.37 -6.34 26.94
C PHE A 51 17.27 -4.91 27.45
N ALA A 52 18.36 -4.14 27.43
CA ALA A 52 18.31 -2.71 27.76
C ALA A 52 17.46 -1.92 26.75
N ARG A 53 17.57 -2.25 25.46
CA ARG A 53 16.71 -1.68 24.42
C ARG A 53 15.27 -2.13 24.60
N ALA A 54 15.03 -3.43 24.84
CA ALA A 54 13.69 -3.96 25.12
C ALA A 54 13.03 -3.24 26.31
N TRP A 55 13.77 -3.02 27.39
CA TRP A 55 13.32 -2.31 28.59
C TRP A 55 12.95 -0.85 28.30
N SER A 56 13.62 -0.22 27.36
CA SER A 56 13.39 1.18 26.98
C SER A 56 12.07 1.44 26.26
N TYR A 57 11.41 0.40 25.74
CA TYR A 57 10.09 0.54 25.12
C TYR A 57 8.95 0.69 26.14
N PHE A 58 9.19 0.39 27.43
CA PHE A 58 8.20 0.55 28.49
C PHE A 58 8.33 1.92 29.15
N GLY A 59 7.16 2.54 29.42
CA GLY A 59 7.04 3.78 30.18
C GLY A 59 7.36 3.57 31.67
N ASP A 60 6.69 4.33 32.54
CA ASP A 60 6.88 4.26 33.99
C ASP A 60 6.48 2.90 34.56
N THR A 61 5.42 2.29 34.00
CA THR A 61 4.98 0.93 34.37
C THR A 61 5.87 -0.09 33.68
N LYS A 62 6.79 -0.68 34.42
CA LYS A 62 7.73 -1.68 33.91
C LYS A 62 7.12 -3.09 33.93
N PRO A 63 7.54 -3.99 32.99
CA PRO A 63 7.00 -5.37 32.90
C PRO A 63 7.49 -6.29 34.02
N ALA A 64 8.47 -5.88 34.81
CA ALA A 64 9.03 -6.59 35.94
C ALA A 64 9.40 -5.62 37.07
N LYS A 65 9.63 -6.14 38.29
CA LYS A 65 9.99 -5.31 39.45
C LYS A 65 11.28 -4.52 39.27
N ASP A 66 12.22 -5.03 38.48
CA ASP A 66 13.49 -4.44 38.14
C ASP A 66 14.05 -5.01 36.85
N PHE A 67 15.12 -4.44 36.34
CA PHE A 67 15.75 -4.84 35.08
C PHE A 67 16.32 -6.28 35.14
N ASP A 68 16.92 -6.66 36.25
CA ASP A 68 17.49 -8.02 36.41
C ASP A 68 16.39 -9.09 36.38
N ALA A 69 15.26 -8.82 37.02
CA ALA A 69 14.11 -9.72 36.96
C ALA A 69 13.51 -9.80 35.54
N PHE A 70 13.54 -8.73 34.79
CA PHE A 70 13.14 -8.73 33.39
C PHE A 70 14.04 -9.60 32.53
N VAL A 71 15.35 -9.39 32.61
CA VAL A 71 16.35 -10.21 31.89
C VAL A 71 16.19 -11.70 32.23
N LYS A 72 16.11 -12.01 33.53
CA LYS A 72 15.95 -13.37 34.01
C LYS A 72 14.67 -14.05 33.48
N GLY A 73 13.63 -13.29 33.20
CA GLY A 73 12.39 -13.79 32.59
C GLY A 73 12.59 -14.45 31.22
N TYR A 74 13.67 -14.09 30.52
CA TYR A 74 14.04 -14.62 29.20
C TYR A 74 15.21 -15.60 29.21
N ASP A 75 15.72 -16.01 30.35
CA ASP A 75 16.89 -16.92 30.46
C ASP A 75 16.72 -18.21 29.67
N ASN A 76 15.51 -18.73 29.58
CA ASN A 76 15.20 -19.98 28.86
C ASN A 76 14.59 -19.75 27.46
N THR A 77 14.34 -18.52 27.07
CA THR A 77 13.76 -18.16 25.77
C THR A 77 14.87 -18.14 24.71
N ASP A 78 14.61 -18.81 23.58
CA ASP A 78 15.47 -18.78 22.40
C ASP A 78 14.95 -17.72 21.41
N THR A 79 13.70 -17.83 20.98
CA THR A 79 13.09 -16.91 20.02
C THR A 79 11.65 -16.55 20.43
N VAL A 80 11.19 -15.39 19.98
CA VAL A 80 9.79 -14.97 20.12
C VAL A 80 9.29 -14.47 18.77
N GLU A 81 8.28 -15.13 18.24
CA GLU A 81 7.49 -14.62 17.12
C GLU A 81 6.34 -13.79 17.64
N VAL A 82 6.00 -12.71 16.94
CA VAL A 82 4.93 -11.79 17.32
C VAL A 82 3.97 -11.55 16.17
N LYS A 83 2.67 -11.53 16.49
CA LYS A 83 1.58 -11.09 15.61
C LYS A 83 0.77 -10.04 16.31
N THR A 84 0.36 -9.03 15.57
CA THR A 84 -0.51 -7.95 16.03
C THR A 84 -1.84 -8.01 15.31
N GLY A 85 -2.91 -7.58 15.98
CA GLY A 85 -4.24 -7.39 15.43
C GLY A 85 -4.49 -5.93 15.09
N ALA A 86 -5.74 -5.62 14.71
CA ALA A 86 -6.15 -4.26 14.40
C ALA A 86 -6.05 -3.36 15.63
N VAL A 87 -5.30 -2.27 15.50
CA VAL A 87 -5.07 -1.30 16.57
C VAL A 87 -6.28 -0.37 16.67
N SER A 88 -6.74 -0.13 17.88
CA SER A 88 -7.68 0.96 18.19
C SER A 88 -7.00 2.04 19.00
N ASP A 89 -7.44 3.28 18.85
CA ASP A 89 -6.91 4.40 19.63
C ASP A 89 -8.02 5.26 20.21
N GLU A 90 -7.69 5.93 21.32
CA GLU A 90 -8.55 6.92 21.95
C GLU A 90 -7.72 8.07 22.53
N GLY A 91 -8.22 9.29 22.38
CA GLY A 91 -7.60 10.49 22.94
C GLY A 91 -8.07 10.73 24.38
N ALA A 92 -7.15 10.89 25.32
CA ALA A 92 -7.47 11.26 26.70
C ALA A 92 -6.34 12.10 27.34
N ALA A 93 -6.72 13.18 28.03
CA ALA A 93 -5.83 13.98 28.90
C ALA A 93 -4.48 14.36 28.25
N GLY A 94 -4.51 14.86 27.01
CA GLY A 94 -3.30 15.30 26.29
C GLY A 94 -2.41 14.16 25.79
N SER A 95 -2.95 12.96 25.68
CA SER A 95 -2.30 11.77 25.15
C SER A 95 -3.24 11.01 24.21
N ILE A 96 -2.64 10.20 23.33
CA ILE A 96 -3.34 9.17 22.57
C ILE A 96 -2.96 7.82 23.18
N TYR A 97 -3.94 6.99 23.48
CA TYR A 97 -3.75 5.63 23.97
C TYR A 97 -4.11 4.66 22.85
N TYR A 98 -3.18 3.77 22.52
CA TYR A 98 -3.36 2.74 21.51
C TYR A 98 -3.56 1.39 22.19
N SER A 99 -4.56 0.65 21.75
CA SER A 99 -4.82 -0.72 22.18
C SER A 99 -4.42 -1.68 21.07
N VAL A 100 -3.39 -2.48 21.31
CA VAL A 100 -2.81 -3.40 20.33
C VAL A 100 -3.08 -4.84 20.74
N PRO A 101 -3.97 -5.58 20.04
CA PRO A 101 -4.13 -7.02 20.23
C PRO A 101 -2.85 -7.73 19.79
N VAL A 102 -2.35 -8.66 20.59
CA VAL A 102 -1.07 -9.33 20.36
C VAL A 102 -1.16 -10.81 20.65
N ALA A 103 -0.55 -11.62 19.82
CA ALA A 103 -0.15 -12.99 20.14
C ALA A 103 1.36 -13.12 19.98
N ILE A 104 1.99 -13.84 20.90
CA ILE A 104 3.40 -14.21 20.80
C ILE A 104 3.55 -15.72 20.91
N GLN A 105 4.49 -16.28 20.17
CA GLN A 105 4.96 -17.65 20.32
C GLN A 105 6.41 -17.59 20.81
N ALA A 106 6.60 -17.92 22.08
CA ALA A 106 7.93 -18.01 22.70
C ALA A 106 8.43 -19.44 22.60
N THR A 107 9.55 -19.64 21.90
CA THR A 107 10.23 -20.92 21.78
C THR A 107 11.40 -20.96 22.76
N ASP A 108 11.49 -22.00 23.54
CA ASP A 108 12.59 -22.17 24.49
C ASP A 108 13.81 -22.87 23.86
N LYS A 109 14.94 -22.91 24.60
CA LYS A 109 16.19 -23.56 24.19
C LYS A 109 16.09 -25.05 23.93
N ARG A 110 14.95 -25.68 24.26
CA ARG A 110 14.64 -27.09 23.94
C ARG A 110 13.67 -27.22 22.77
N SER A 111 13.37 -26.13 22.09
CA SER A 111 12.42 -26.06 20.98
C SER A 111 10.95 -26.31 21.42
N GLU A 112 10.61 -26.11 22.70
CA GLU A 112 9.24 -26.14 23.17
C GLU A 112 8.62 -24.75 22.97
N ALA A 113 7.50 -24.67 22.23
CA ALA A 113 6.80 -23.42 21.97
C ALA A 113 5.65 -23.22 22.97
N LYS A 114 5.49 -22.00 23.44
CA LYS A 114 4.36 -21.53 24.26
C LYS A 114 3.75 -20.29 23.66
N ILE A 115 2.41 -20.29 23.56
CA ILE A 115 1.67 -19.17 22.98
C ILE A 115 1.07 -18.35 24.11
N PHE A 116 1.21 -17.02 23.99
CA PHE A 116 0.55 -16.06 24.87
C PHE A 116 -0.21 -15.08 24.01
N ALA A 117 -1.40 -14.68 24.47
CA ALA A 117 -2.24 -13.72 23.76
C ALA A 117 -2.85 -12.72 24.72
N GLY A 118 -3.15 -11.54 24.24
CA GLY A 118 -3.73 -10.47 25.02
C GLY A 118 -3.52 -9.11 24.37
N CYS A 119 -3.35 -8.08 25.17
CA CYS A 119 -3.25 -6.72 24.69
C CYS A 119 -2.09 -5.95 25.30
N TYR A 120 -1.47 -5.11 24.50
CA TYR A 120 -0.68 -3.98 24.98
C TYR A 120 -1.50 -2.69 24.89
N THR A 121 -1.38 -1.84 25.90
CA THR A 121 -1.78 -0.44 25.83
C THR A 121 -0.52 0.39 25.68
N LEU A 122 -0.43 1.17 24.61
CA LEU A 122 0.66 2.10 24.37
C LEU A 122 0.16 3.53 24.53
N ARG A 123 1.05 4.43 24.87
CA ARG A 123 0.73 5.84 25.07
C ARG A 123 1.67 6.73 24.25
N GLN A 124 1.08 7.72 23.61
CA GLN A 124 1.77 8.83 22.95
C GLN A 124 1.31 10.13 23.61
N VAL A 125 2.23 10.82 24.28
CA VAL A 125 1.95 12.15 24.83
C VAL A 125 1.96 13.15 23.66
N ASN A 126 1.02 14.10 23.65
CA ASN A 126 0.98 15.15 22.64
C ASN A 126 2.32 15.91 22.60
N ALA A 127 2.96 15.95 21.44
CA ALA A 127 4.25 16.56 21.24
C ALA A 127 4.31 18.06 21.64
N GLN A 128 3.16 18.76 21.55
CA GLN A 128 3.07 20.18 21.90
C GLN A 128 3.16 20.46 23.40
N ILE A 129 2.93 19.45 24.26
CA ILE A 129 2.97 19.58 25.72
C ILE A 129 4.12 18.79 26.35
N GLN A 130 4.96 18.14 25.54
CA GLN A 130 6.14 17.43 26.04
C GLN A 130 7.26 18.42 26.40
N GLU A 131 7.94 18.11 27.50
CA GLU A 131 9.20 18.76 27.89
C GLU A 131 10.38 17.81 27.61
N PRO A 132 11.57 18.32 27.41
CA PRO A 132 12.77 17.47 27.25
C PRO A 132 13.01 16.56 28.49
N PRO A 133 13.38 15.27 28.25
CA PRO A 133 13.64 14.64 26.97
C PRO A 133 12.36 14.24 26.25
N PHE A 134 12.35 14.30 24.90
CA PHE A 134 11.24 13.81 24.08
C PHE A 134 10.93 12.33 24.37
N GLN A 135 9.66 12.03 24.60
CA GLN A 135 9.18 10.66 24.80
C GLN A 135 8.44 10.18 23.55
N PRO A 136 9.00 9.21 22.81
CA PRO A 136 8.28 8.58 21.71
C PRO A 136 7.11 7.73 22.25
N ILE A 137 6.35 7.09 21.36
CA ILE A 137 5.33 6.10 21.76
C ILE A 137 6.00 5.03 22.63
N PHE A 138 5.37 4.69 23.75
CA PHE A 138 5.88 3.69 24.70
C PHE A 138 4.75 2.77 25.19
N ILE A 139 5.12 1.57 25.66
CA ILE A 139 4.19 0.60 26.26
C ILE A 139 3.88 1.04 27.69
N ASP A 140 2.61 1.35 27.93
CA ASP A 140 2.10 1.73 29.26
C ASP A 140 1.68 0.50 30.07
N LYS A 141 1.02 -0.49 29.42
CA LYS A 141 0.58 -1.74 30.04
C LYS A 141 0.70 -2.91 29.09
N GLY A 142 0.93 -4.12 29.63
CA GLY A 142 0.86 -5.38 28.92
C GLY A 142 0.08 -6.42 29.73
N ALA A 143 -0.87 -7.08 29.08
CA ALA A 143 -1.68 -8.14 29.69
C ALA A 143 -1.77 -9.34 28.74
N LEU A 144 -0.67 -10.11 28.65
CA LEU A 144 -0.63 -11.36 27.89
C LEU A 144 -0.84 -12.55 28.83
N LYS A 145 -1.66 -13.51 28.40
CA LYS A 145 -1.96 -14.76 29.12
C LYS A 145 -1.64 -15.97 28.24
N PRO A 146 -1.31 -17.13 28.83
CA PRO A 146 -1.16 -18.36 28.06
C PRO A 146 -2.41 -18.65 27.24
N SER A 147 -2.21 -19.01 25.97
CA SER A 147 -3.27 -19.40 25.03
C SER A 147 -3.14 -20.85 24.64
N THR A 148 -4.28 -21.51 24.41
CA THR A 148 -4.37 -22.87 23.86
C THR A 148 -4.71 -22.88 22.37
N SER A 149 -4.98 -21.71 21.79
CA SER A 149 -5.21 -21.57 20.34
C SER A 149 -3.89 -21.71 19.58
N ASP A 150 -3.97 -22.13 18.33
CA ASP A 150 -2.82 -22.09 17.43
C ASP A 150 -2.33 -20.65 17.23
N PHE A 151 -1.04 -20.49 17.05
CA PHE A 151 -0.43 -19.14 16.94
C PHE A 151 -1.06 -18.28 15.84
N GLN A 152 -1.53 -18.90 14.76
CA GLN A 152 -2.18 -18.18 13.65
C GLN A 152 -3.49 -17.54 14.07
N ASP A 153 -4.22 -18.14 15.01
CA ASP A 153 -5.55 -17.77 15.43
C ASP A 153 -5.61 -17.16 16.86
N ALA A 154 -4.43 -17.01 17.50
CA ALA A 154 -4.34 -16.61 18.90
C ALA A 154 -4.52 -15.11 19.13
N VAL A 155 -4.40 -14.26 18.09
CA VAL A 155 -4.55 -12.81 18.24
C VAL A 155 -5.99 -12.46 18.60
N PRO A 156 -6.23 -11.75 19.72
CA PRO A 156 -7.60 -11.32 20.07
C PRO A 156 -8.18 -10.40 18.98
N ALA A 157 -9.48 -10.54 18.74
CA ALA A 157 -10.19 -9.70 17.76
C ALA A 157 -10.22 -8.22 18.18
N SER A 158 -10.19 -7.94 19.48
CA SER A 158 -10.15 -6.58 20.05
C SER A 158 -9.54 -6.58 21.44
N CYS A 159 -9.18 -5.39 21.93
CA CYS A 159 -8.76 -5.15 23.30
C CYS A 159 -9.91 -4.51 24.07
N GLY A 160 -10.59 -5.29 24.94
CA GLY A 160 -11.75 -4.86 25.71
C GLY A 160 -13.07 -5.45 25.21
N ASP A 161 -14.18 -4.95 25.75
CA ASP A 161 -15.53 -5.48 25.47
C ASP A 161 -16.19 -4.84 24.22
N GLY A 162 -15.49 -3.93 23.53
CA GLY A 162 -15.98 -3.28 22.31
C GLY A 162 -15.92 -4.20 21.08
N PRO A 163 -16.66 -3.87 20.01
CA PRO A 163 -16.50 -4.56 18.73
C PRO A 163 -15.06 -4.39 18.22
N PRO A 164 -14.54 -5.39 17.48
CA PRO A 164 -13.21 -5.25 16.88
C PRO A 164 -13.18 -4.02 15.97
N PRO A 165 -12.08 -3.25 15.98
CA PRO A 165 -11.91 -2.13 15.06
C PRO A 165 -12.00 -2.63 13.61
N PRO A 166 -12.48 -1.80 12.68
CA PRO A 166 -12.51 -2.17 11.27
C PRO A 166 -11.10 -2.54 10.80
N LYS A 167 -11.02 -3.58 9.98
CA LYS A 167 -9.73 -3.95 9.37
C LYS A 167 -9.20 -2.76 8.58
N LYS A 168 -7.93 -2.47 8.79
CA LYS A 168 -7.24 -1.41 8.04
C LYS A 168 -7.21 -1.78 6.56
N ASP A 169 -7.63 -0.87 5.70
CA ASP A 169 -7.55 -1.05 4.24
C ASP A 169 -6.11 -0.78 3.79
N GLU A 170 -5.29 -1.84 3.79
CA GLU A 170 -3.86 -1.73 3.46
C GLU A 170 -3.64 -1.26 2.02
N ALA A 171 -4.50 -1.65 1.09
CA ALA A 171 -4.42 -1.21 -0.31
C ALA A 171 -4.65 0.31 -0.42
N LEU A 172 -5.65 0.83 0.29
CA LEU A 172 -5.94 2.25 0.36
C LEU A 172 -4.77 3.03 0.98
N GLU A 173 -4.21 2.55 2.09
CA GLU A 173 -3.08 3.23 2.75
C GLU A 173 -1.82 3.24 1.89
N GLN A 174 -1.55 2.16 1.17
CA GLN A 174 -0.42 2.11 0.22
C GLN A 174 -0.64 3.08 -0.94
N ALA A 175 -1.86 3.14 -1.52
CA ALA A 175 -2.20 4.06 -2.59
C ALA A 175 -2.09 5.54 -2.13
N ARG A 176 -2.61 5.85 -0.95
CA ARG A 176 -2.51 7.18 -0.34
C ARG A 176 -1.05 7.59 -0.13
N LYS A 177 -0.24 6.71 0.43
CA LYS A 177 1.19 6.96 0.65
C LYS A 177 1.93 7.22 -0.67
N ALA A 178 1.65 6.43 -1.70
CA ALA A 178 2.26 6.58 -3.02
C ALA A 178 1.83 7.92 -3.67
N PHE A 179 0.54 8.25 -3.62
CA PHE A 179 0.02 9.52 -4.13
C PHE A 179 0.64 10.72 -3.41
N LEU A 180 0.64 10.75 -2.09
CA LEU A 180 1.21 11.86 -1.33
C LEU A 180 2.71 12.04 -1.57
N ALA A 181 3.45 10.95 -1.74
CA ALA A 181 4.87 11.00 -2.05
C ALA A 181 5.17 11.60 -3.44
N ALA A 182 4.30 11.32 -4.45
CA ALA A 182 4.50 11.79 -5.81
C ALA A 182 3.87 13.17 -6.07
N TYR A 183 2.72 13.45 -5.48
CA TYR A 183 1.86 14.58 -5.83
C TYR A 183 1.53 15.53 -4.68
N GLY A 184 1.87 15.20 -3.42
CA GLY A 184 1.50 16.00 -2.25
C GLY A 184 1.99 17.45 -2.25
N GLU A 185 3.05 17.76 -3.00
CA GLU A 185 3.58 19.11 -3.18
C GLU A 185 3.03 19.82 -4.43
N HIS A 186 2.40 19.07 -5.35
CA HIS A 186 1.98 19.57 -6.67
C HIS A 186 0.46 19.73 -6.81
N CYS A 187 -0.31 18.95 -6.06
CA CYS A 187 -1.77 19.04 -6.06
C CYS A 187 -2.27 20.09 -5.04
N ASP A 188 -3.52 20.52 -5.20
CA ASP A 188 -4.20 21.39 -4.24
C ASP A 188 -4.26 20.75 -2.85
N LYS A 189 -4.48 21.52 -1.79
CA LYS A 189 -4.55 20.97 -0.41
C LYS A 189 -5.92 20.40 -0.08
N GLU A 190 -6.96 20.93 -0.71
CA GLU A 190 -8.35 20.51 -0.53
C GLU A 190 -9.05 20.45 -1.89
N ASN A 191 -10.00 19.54 -2.04
CA ASN A 191 -10.86 19.48 -3.21
C ASN A 191 -11.97 20.54 -3.13
N PRO A 192 -12.79 20.75 -4.18
CA PRO A 192 -13.88 21.77 -4.18
C PRO A 192 -14.93 21.54 -3.08
N GLU A 193 -15.01 20.35 -2.50
CA GLU A 193 -15.92 20.02 -1.38
C GLU A 193 -15.28 20.29 -0.01
N GLY A 194 -14.04 20.78 0.04
CA GLY A 194 -13.29 21.05 1.28
C GLY A 194 -12.74 19.78 1.95
N LYS A 195 -12.63 18.67 1.23
CA LYS A 195 -11.98 17.45 1.73
C LYS A 195 -10.48 17.50 1.47
N PRO A 196 -9.64 17.03 2.39
CA PRO A 196 -8.21 16.95 2.18
C PRO A 196 -7.88 16.11 0.94
N VAL A 197 -6.97 16.62 0.11
CA VAL A 197 -6.42 15.84 -1.00
C VAL A 197 -5.60 14.70 -0.44
N GLY A 198 -5.83 13.49 -0.93
CA GLY A 198 -5.27 12.25 -0.37
C GLY A 198 -6.34 11.31 0.18
N GLU A 199 -7.62 11.74 0.19
CA GLU A 199 -8.77 10.84 0.38
C GLU A 199 -9.37 10.51 -0.99
N PRO A 200 -9.11 9.30 -1.53
CA PRO A 200 -9.57 8.95 -2.87
C PRO A 200 -11.00 8.44 -2.87
N GLU A 201 -11.62 8.49 -4.03
CA GLU A 201 -12.71 7.60 -4.36
C GLU A 201 -12.14 6.21 -4.60
N ALA A 202 -12.75 5.17 -3.99
CA ALA A 202 -12.25 3.81 -4.03
C ALA A 202 -13.30 2.87 -4.62
N TYR A 203 -12.87 2.00 -5.55
CA TYR A 203 -13.72 1.06 -6.25
C TYR A 203 -13.09 -0.34 -6.22
N SER A 204 -13.94 -1.39 -6.24
CA SER A 204 -13.52 -2.79 -6.38
C SER A 204 -13.98 -3.32 -7.73
N ILE A 205 -13.05 -3.79 -8.54
CA ILE A 205 -13.30 -4.32 -9.88
C ILE A 205 -13.08 -5.83 -9.86
N HIS A 206 -14.17 -6.59 -10.00
CA HIS A 206 -14.11 -8.04 -10.11
C HIS A 206 -14.06 -8.44 -11.59
N TYR A 207 -13.12 -9.32 -11.94
CA TYR A 207 -12.94 -9.77 -13.32
C TYR A 207 -12.32 -11.16 -13.40
N LYS A 208 -12.44 -11.80 -14.56
CA LYS A 208 -11.68 -13.00 -14.91
C LYS A 208 -10.66 -12.66 -15.98
N ASP A 209 -9.47 -13.22 -15.86
CA ASP A 209 -8.48 -13.12 -16.91
C ASP A 209 -8.99 -13.82 -18.18
N LYS A 210 -8.56 -13.34 -19.35
CA LYS A 210 -9.03 -13.85 -20.64
C LYS A 210 -8.81 -15.36 -20.81
N ASP A 211 -7.72 -15.86 -20.23
CA ASP A 211 -7.31 -17.26 -20.32
C ASP A 211 -7.71 -18.08 -19.07
N ALA A 212 -8.50 -17.49 -18.16
CA ALA A 212 -8.95 -18.16 -16.94
C ALA A 212 -9.92 -19.30 -17.27
N GLY A 213 -9.73 -20.45 -16.62
CA GLY A 213 -10.65 -21.57 -16.69
C GLY A 213 -12.05 -21.22 -16.16
N ALA A 214 -13.07 -21.96 -16.57
CA ALA A 214 -14.46 -21.70 -16.15
C ALA A 214 -14.62 -21.76 -14.62
N ASP A 215 -13.87 -22.64 -13.96
CA ASP A 215 -13.91 -22.88 -12.52
C ASP A 215 -12.90 -22.01 -11.72
N GLU A 216 -12.10 -21.19 -12.37
CA GLU A 216 -11.20 -20.27 -11.67
C GLU A 216 -11.99 -19.15 -11.01
N PRO A 217 -11.62 -18.75 -9.75
CA PRO A 217 -12.28 -17.65 -9.08
C PRO A 217 -12.04 -16.32 -9.82
N GLU A 218 -12.97 -15.40 -9.65
CA GLU A 218 -12.76 -14.02 -10.08
C GLU A 218 -11.63 -13.39 -9.28
N ARG A 219 -10.84 -12.56 -9.95
CA ARG A 219 -9.84 -11.70 -9.32
C ARG A 219 -10.47 -10.37 -8.93
N GLU A 220 -9.93 -9.77 -7.90
CA GLU A 220 -10.28 -8.41 -7.49
C GLU A 220 -9.10 -7.47 -7.74
N THR A 221 -9.43 -6.30 -8.26
CA THR A 221 -8.52 -5.17 -8.39
C THR A 221 -9.18 -3.95 -7.75
N ARG A 222 -8.44 -3.22 -6.92
CA ARG A 222 -8.90 -1.97 -6.30
C ARG A 222 -8.45 -0.80 -7.16
N LEU A 223 -9.37 0.12 -7.46
CA LEU A 223 -9.09 1.36 -8.18
C LEU A 223 -9.26 2.53 -7.20
N PHE A 224 -8.31 3.46 -7.19
CA PHE A 224 -8.31 4.66 -6.35
C PHE A 224 -8.15 5.89 -7.24
N ARG A 225 -9.14 6.81 -7.19
CA ARG A 225 -9.12 8.09 -7.88
C ARG A 225 -8.82 9.19 -6.88
N PHE A 226 -7.68 9.85 -7.02
CA PHE A 226 -7.28 10.98 -6.19
C PHE A 226 -7.51 12.29 -6.96
N PHE A 227 -8.26 13.18 -6.38
CA PHE A 227 -8.32 14.56 -6.86
C PHE A 227 -6.92 15.18 -6.80
N CYS A 228 -6.53 15.96 -7.81
CA CYS A 228 -5.27 16.69 -7.82
C CYS A 228 -5.47 18.20 -7.85
N SER A 229 -6.14 18.73 -8.85
CA SER A 229 -6.32 20.19 -8.96
C SER A 229 -7.61 20.56 -9.69
N MET A 230 -8.04 21.78 -9.48
CA MET A 230 -9.16 22.38 -10.19
C MET A 230 -8.72 23.68 -10.86
N ALA A 231 -8.90 23.75 -12.18
CA ALA A 231 -8.71 24.96 -12.95
C ALA A 231 -10.01 25.34 -13.64
N ALA A 232 -10.41 26.57 -13.59
CA ALA A 232 -11.62 27.19 -14.17
C ALA A 232 -12.83 26.24 -14.43
N TYR A 233 -12.68 25.24 -15.27
CA TYR A 233 -13.72 24.28 -15.69
C TYR A 233 -13.19 22.84 -15.88
N ASN A 234 -11.94 22.61 -15.54
CA ASN A 234 -11.28 21.29 -15.64
C ASN A 234 -10.73 20.88 -14.29
N GLU A 235 -11.19 19.74 -13.79
CA GLU A 235 -10.64 19.05 -12.63
C GLU A 235 -9.63 18.00 -13.11
N SER A 236 -8.49 17.87 -12.45
CA SER A 236 -7.55 16.78 -12.72
C SER A 236 -7.54 15.75 -11.61
N ALA A 237 -7.39 14.50 -11.99
CA ALA A 237 -7.30 13.36 -11.06
C ALA A 237 -6.18 12.39 -11.44
N VAL A 238 -5.54 11.81 -10.42
CA VAL A 238 -4.53 10.76 -10.51
C VAL A 238 -5.16 9.43 -10.10
N TYR A 239 -4.84 8.37 -10.82
CA TYR A 239 -5.37 7.05 -10.54
C TYR A 239 -4.29 6.07 -10.09
N TYR A 240 -4.61 5.30 -9.06
CA TYR A 240 -3.82 4.17 -8.62
C TYR A 240 -4.65 2.90 -8.70
N ILE A 241 -4.00 1.79 -8.96
CA ILE A 241 -4.61 0.48 -8.97
C ILE A 241 -3.81 -0.45 -8.06
N TYR A 242 -4.50 -1.35 -7.38
CA TYR A 242 -3.90 -2.37 -6.52
C TYR A 242 -4.42 -3.75 -6.91
N ASP A 243 -3.55 -4.69 -7.04
CA ASP A 243 -3.84 -6.12 -7.06
C ASP A 243 -2.89 -6.87 -6.12
N ASP A 244 -3.27 -8.09 -5.74
CA ASP A 244 -2.54 -8.92 -4.77
C ASP A 244 -1.19 -9.45 -5.27
N VAL A 245 -0.93 -9.36 -6.57
CA VAL A 245 0.31 -9.83 -7.21
C VAL A 245 1.31 -8.69 -7.38
N SER A 246 0.84 -7.55 -7.89
CA SER A 246 1.69 -6.42 -8.28
C SER A 246 1.76 -5.32 -7.20
N GLY A 247 0.86 -5.37 -6.21
CA GLY A 247 0.71 -4.30 -5.23
C GLY A 247 0.13 -3.02 -5.83
N VAL A 248 0.44 -1.87 -5.23
CA VAL A 248 0.00 -0.56 -5.70
C VAL A 248 0.86 -0.06 -6.85
N ARG A 249 0.23 0.40 -7.92
CA ARG A 249 0.87 1.10 -9.03
C ARG A 249 0.02 2.26 -9.53
N GLN A 250 0.67 3.31 -9.99
CA GLN A 250 0.00 4.41 -10.67
C GLN A 250 -0.43 3.99 -12.07
N LEU A 251 -1.63 4.41 -12.48
CA LEU A 251 -2.07 4.25 -13.86
C LEU A 251 -1.49 5.35 -14.74
N GLN A 252 -1.18 4.96 -15.96
CA GLN A 252 -0.76 5.83 -17.05
C GLN A 252 -1.74 5.64 -18.20
N PHE A 253 -2.18 6.73 -18.80
CA PHE A 253 -3.24 6.74 -19.80
C PHE A 253 -2.70 7.16 -21.16
N ALA A 254 -2.98 6.36 -22.18
CA ALA A 254 -2.64 6.75 -23.54
C ALA A 254 -3.53 7.93 -23.98
N ALA A 255 -2.94 8.97 -24.54
CA ALA A 255 -3.64 10.10 -25.13
C ALA A 255 -3.18 10.28 -26.59
N PRO A 256 -4.10 10.40 -27.56
CA PRO A 256 -3.73 10.69 -28.95
C PRO A 256 -3.09 12.08 -29.07
N GLU A 257 -2.00 12.14 -29.83
CA GLU A 257 -1.45 13.39 -30.31
C GLU A 257 -2.15 13.76 -31.64
N LEU A 258 -2.73 14.96 -31.72
CA LEU A 258 -3.60 15.35 -32.80
C LEU A 258 -2.97 16.40 -33.70
N ASP A 259 -3.06 16.20 -35.03
CA ASP A 259 -2.88 17.23 -36.07
C ASP A 259 -4.28 17.72 -36.49
N ILE A 260 -4.64 18.94 -36.07
CA ILE A 260 -5.93 19.57 -36.35
C ILE A 260 -5.73 20.62 -37.42
N ARG A 261 -6.46 20.50 -38.52
CA ARG A 261 -6.34 21.37 -39.67
C ARG A 261 -7.56 22.25 -39.85
N TYR A 262 -7.32 23.55 -40.02
CA TYR A 262 -8.34 24.53 -40.25
C TYR A 262 -8.08 25.29 -41.56
N GLU A 263 -9.15 25.78 -42.18
CA GLU A 263 -9.09 26.59 -43.37
C GLU A 263 -8.18 27.81 -43.16
N ASN A 264 -7.22 27.99 -44.08
CA ASN A 264 -6.21 29.03 -44.03
C ASN A 264 -5.31 28.98 -42.74
N ASN A 265 -5.18 27.84 -42.07
CA ASN A 265 -4.47 27.68 -40.80
C ASN A 265 -5.02 28.62 -39.70
N ASN A 266 -6.29 28.96 -39.72
CA ASN A 266 -6.95 29.78 -38.74
C ASN A 266 -7.86 28.93 -37.86
N SER A 267 -7.57 28.81 -36.55
CA SER A 267 -8.34 28.00 -35.60
C SER A 267 -9.80 28.48 -35.41
N GLU A 268 -10.13 29.70 -35.83
CA GLU A 268 -11.49 30.19 -35.90
C GLU A 268 -12.16 29.93 -37.28
N GLY A 269 -11.42 29.36 -38.22
CA GLY A 269 -11.90 28.98 -39.53
C GLY A 269 -12.62 27.62 -39.52
N LYS A 270 -13.08 27.25 -40.72
CA LYS A 270 -13.73 25.94 -40.87
C LYS A 270 -12.74 24.79 -40.57
N LEU A 271 -13.15 23.83 -39.74
CA LEU A 271 -12.42 22.62 -39.51
C LEU A 271 -12.32 21.80 -40.79
N GLU A 272 -11.12 21.42 -41.22
CA GLU A 272 -10.85 20.62 -42.43
C GLU A 272 -10.60 19.15 -42.10
N GLY A 273 -10.07 18.85 -40.88
CA GLY A 273 -9.86 17.48 -40.44
C GLY A 273 -9.05 17.35 -39.17
N ILE A 274 -9.17 16.19 -38.54
CA ILE A 274 -8.48 15.80 -37.32
C ILE A 274 -7.74 14.48 -37.60
N HIS A 275 -6.44 14.43 -37.35
CA HIS A 275 -5.63 13.23 -37.60
C HIS A 275 -4.83 12.87 -36.37
N ILE A 276 -4.82 11.60 -35.99
CA ILE A 276 -3.89 11.08 -34.98
C ILE A 276 -2.52 10.92 -35.62
N ILE A 277 -1.51 11.58 -35.07
CA ILE A 277 -0.10 11.53 -35.54
C ILE A 277 0.80 10.74 -34.58
N GLY A 278 0.33 10.44 -33.38
CA GLY A 278 1.07 9.68 -32.38
C GLY A 278 0.25 9.44 -31.13
N PHE A 279 0.87 8.88 -30.10
CA PHE A 279 0.30 8.73 -28.76
C PHE A 279 1.35 9.16 -27.74
N GLN A 280 0.89 9.89 -26.74
CA GLN A 280 1.63 10.19 -25.54
C GLN A 280 1.03 9.46 -24.33
N THR A 281 1.65 9.62 -23.19
CA THR A 281 1.19 9.02 -21.93
C THR A 281 0.94 10.14 -20.93
N ASP A 282 -0.29 10.21 -20.42
CA ASP A 282 -0.69 11.15 -19.38
C ASP A 282 -0.80 10.41 -18.04
N ASP A 283 -0.33 11.05 -16.98
CA ASP A 283 -0.39 10.55 -15.61
C ASP A 283 -1.61 11.07 -14.84
N GLN A 284 -2.38 11.97 -15.44
CA GLN A 284 -3.62 12.54 -14.93
C GLN A 284 -4.71 12.51 -15.99
N LEU A 285 -5.94 12.37 -15.56
CA LEU A 285 -7.11 12.55 -16.41
C LEU A 285 -7.91 13.77 -15.98
N VAL A 286 -8.53 14.42 -16.96
CA VAL A 286 -9.31 15.66 -16.76
C VAL A 286 -10.80 15.32 -16.75
N ASN A 287 -11.57 15.91 -15.80
CA ASN A 287 -13.01 15.70 -15.62
C ASN A 287 -13.39 14.21 -15.80
N SER A 288 -12.71 13.35 -15.05
CA SER A 288 -12.79 11.91 -15.27
C SER A 288 -13.65 11.22 -14.21
N GLU A 289 -14.36 10.17 -14.63
CA GLU A 289 -15.24 9.37 -13.79
C GLU A 289 -15.11 7.89 -14.16
N TYR A 290 -15.18 7.02 -13.16
CA TYR A 290 -15.24 5.57 -13.33
C TYR A 290 -16.69 5.08 -13.25
N ASP A 291 -17.12 4.30 -14.24
CA ASP A 291 -18.41 3.61 -14.25
C ASP A 291 -18.21 2.10 -13.99
N ASP A 292 -18.69 1.62 -12.84
CA ASP A 292 -18.60 0.22 -12.46
C ASP A 292 -19.39 -0.73 -13.36
N LYS A 293 -20.45 -0.28 -14.02
CA LYS A 293 -21.28 -1.11 -14.89
C LYS A 293 -20.57 -1.44 -16.20
N THR A 294 -19.92 -0.45 -16.76
CA THR A 294 -19.15 -0.59 -18.01
C THR A 294 -17.70 -0.92 -17.76
N LYS A 295 -17.25 -0.83 -16.49
CA LYS A 295 -15.85 -0.96 -16.08
C LYS A 295 -14.92 -0.05 -16.91
N SER A 296 -15.34 1.19 -17.12
CA SER A 296 -14.60 2.15 -17.92
C SER A 296 -14.38 3.47 -17.15
N ILE A 297 -13.27 4.13 -17.48
CA ILE A 297 -13.03 5.51 -17.09
C ILE A 297 -13.29 6.38 -18.32
N THR A 298 -14.12 7.40 -18.16
CA THR A 298 -14.32 8.45 -19.16
C THR A 298 -13.61 9.71 -18.70
N SER A 299 -12.91 10.39 -19.61
CA SER A 299 -12.22 11.66 -19.34
C SER A 299 -12.60 12.68 -20.38
N MET A 300 -12.99 13.90 -19.97
CA MET A 300 -13.38 15.00 -20.87
C MET A 300 -12.54 16.23 -20.61
N ASN A 301 -11.65 16.57 -21.53
CA ASN A 301 -10.86 17.79 -21.47
C ASN A 301 -11.56 18.89 -22.27
N LYS A 302 -12.07 19.91 -21.59
CA LYS A 302 -12.65 21.10 -22.22
C LYS A 302 -11.54 22.07 -22.60
N TRP A 303 -11.47 22.43 -23.85
CA TRP A 303 -10.48 23.39 -24.35
C TRP A 303 -10.94 24.84 -24.12
N ARG A 304 -12.27 25.02 -23.95
CA ARG A 304 -12.84 26.26 -23.43
C ARG A 304 -14.08 25.99 -22.57
N GLY A 305 -14.48 26.97 -21.74
CA GLY A 305 -15.50 26.80 -20.69
C GLY A 305 -16.87 26.36 -21.16
N VAL A 306 -17.27 26.73 -22.40
CA VAL A 306 -18.57 26.34 -22.98
C VAL A 306 -18.62 24.85 -23.31
N GLY A 307 -17.47 24.25 -23.61
CA GLY A 307 -17.34 22.82 -23.90
C GLY A 307 -17.63 22.42 -25.35
N ASP A 308 -17.81 23.38 -26.25
CA ASP A 308 -17.96 23.24 -27.69
C ASP A 308 -16.64 23.02 -28.44
N ALA A 309 -15.54 23.00 -27.70
CA ALA A 309 -14.25 22.48 -28.13
C ALA A 309 -13.72 21.64 -26.99
N SER A 310 -13.54 20.36 -27.24
CA SER A 310 -13.19 19.39 -26.21
C SER A 310 -12.64 18.09 -26.81
N SER A 311 -12.02 17.27 -25.95
CA SER A 311 -11.70 15.90 -26.27
C SER A 311 -12.20 14.97 -25.17
N THR A 312 -12.69 13.79 -25.56
CA THR A 312 -13.19 12.77 -24.64
C THR A 312 -12.52 11.44 -24.90
N GLY A 313 -11.87 10.88 -23.89
CA GLY A 313 -11.27 9.54 -23.94
C GLY A 313 -12.09 8.55 -23.13
N THR A 314 -12.31 7.34 -23.68
CA THR A 314 -12.88 6.20 -22.95
C THR A 314 -11.83 5.13 -22.77
N TYR A 315 -11.58 4.77 -21.52
CA TYR A 315 -10.60 3.75 -21.13
C TYR A 315 -11.32 2.55 -20.53
N LEU A 316 -11.32 1.43 -21.24
CA LEU A 316 -12.00 0.20 -20.82
C LEU A 316 -11.03 -0.68 -20.02
N PHE A 317 -11.51 -1.20 -18.88
CA PHE A 317 -10.77 -2.17 -18.09
C PHE A 317 -10.67 -3.51 -18.81
N ARG A 318 -9.44 -3.97 -19.03
CA ARG A 318 -9.13 -5.25 -19.70
C ARG A 318 -7.89 -5.87 -19.06
N ASN A 319 -7.99 -7.14 -18.66
CA ASN A 319 -6.85 -7.92 -18.14
C ASN A 319 -6.05 -7.17 -17.05
N GLY A 320 -6.75 -6.59 -16.07
CA GLY A 320 -6.11 -5.90 -14.95
C GLY A 320 -5.55 -4.50 -15.28
N ASN A 321 -5.91 -3.88 -16.41
CA ASN A 321 -5.46 -2.56 -16.80
C ASN A 321 -6.54 -1.79 -17.59
N PHE A 322 -6.36 -0.47 -17.75
CA PHE A 322 -7.21 0.38 -18.57
C PHE A 322 -6.56 0.64 -19.94
N SER A 323 -7.35 0.44 -21.00
CA SER A 323 -6.92 0.67 -22.38
C SER A 323 -7.80 1.73 -23.02
N LEU A 324 -7.20 2.70 -23.71
CA LEU A 324 -7.94 3.66 -24.51
C LEU A 324 -8.64 2.91 -25.65
N VAL A 325 -9.96 2.99 -25.70
CA VAL A 325 -10.77 2.27 -26.70
C VAL A 325 -11.58 3.20 -27.58
N GLN A 326 -11.83 4.43 -27.13
CA GLN A 326 -12.51 5.43 -27.94
C GLN A 326 -11.94 6.81 -27.63
N TYR A 327 -11.84 7.66 -28.65
CA TYR A 327 -11.45 9.04 -28.51
C TYR A 327 -12.25 9.91 -29.46
N ASP A 328 -12.99 10.87 -28.87
CA ASP A 328 -13.86 11.80 -29.59
C ASP A 328 -13.29 13.21 -29.43
N VAL A 329 -13.31 13.99 -30.50
CA VAL A 329 -12.75 15.35 -30.51
C VAL A 329 -13.74 16.31 -31.17
N ASP A 330 -14.07 17.36 -30.47
CA ASP A 330 -14.72 18.54 -31.03
C ASP A 330 -13.68 19.67 -31.12
N ALA A 331 -13.32 20.03 -32.31
CA ALA A 331 -12.34 21.09 -32.56
C ALA A 331 -12.97 22.26 -33.35
N SER A 332 -14.31 22.34 -33.41
CA SER A 332 -14.98 23.27 -34.31
C SER A 332 -15.08 24.71 -33.78
N TYR A 333 -15.10 24.90 -32.47
CA TYR A 333 -15.29 26.23 -31.80
C TYR A 333 -16.54 26.99 -32.26
N ASP A 334 -17.56 26.31 -32.78
CA ASP A 334 -18.74 26.92 -33.45
C ASP A 334 -19.94 27.20 -32.50
N GLY A 335 -19.81 26.80 -31.22
CA GLY A 335 -20.86 26.96 -30.20
C GLY A 335 -21.78 25.75 -30.07
N GLU A 336 -21.61 24.75 -30.92
CA GLU A 336 -22.34 23.49 -30.87
C GLU A 336 -21.45 22.36 -30.34
N ILE A 337 -22.03 21.30 -29.74
CA ILE A 337 -21.29 20.11 -29.27
C ILE A 337 -21.51 19.03 -30.31
N ASN A 338 -20.51 18.81 -31.16
CA ASN A 338 -20.60 17.88 -32.29
C ASN A 338 -19.29 17.11 -32.52
N PRO A 339 -18.80 16.33 -31.51
CA PRO A 339 -17.51 15.67 -31.58
C PRO A 339 -17.43 14.63 -32.73
N GLU A 340 -16.25 14.54 -33.33
CA GLU A 340 -15.88 13.50 -34.30
C GLU A 340 -15.12 12.38 -33.59
N THR A 341 -15.52 11.12 -33.82
CA THR A 341 -14.79 9.97 -33.32
C THR A 341 -13.54 9.73 -34.15
N VAL A 342 -12.36 9.98 -33.57
CA VAL A 342 -11.07 9.83 -34.26
C VAL A 342 -10.38 8.49 -33.95
N LEU A 343 -10.85 7.77 -32.93
CA LEU A 343 -10.41 6.43 -32.57
C LEU A 343 -11.59 5.62 -32.03
N ASP A 344 -11.78 4.41 -32.57
CA ASP A 344 -12.80 3.47 -32.08
C ASP A 344 -12.26 2.04 -32.10
N TYR A 345 -11.91 1.54 -30.92
CA TYR A 345 -11.57 0.13 -30.62
C TYR A 345 -12.49 -0.41 -29.51
N ASN A 346 -13.69 0.17 -29.37
CA ASN A 346 -14.65 -0.18 -28.34
C ASN A 346 -15.36 -1.50 -28.67
N THR A 347 -14.59 -2.54 -28.85
CA THR A 347 -15.11 -3.90 -29.01
C THR A 347 -15.18 -4.59 -27.65
N PRO A 348 -16.24 -5.37 -27.35
CA PRO A 348 -16.30 -6.19 -26.16
C PRO A 348 -15.08 -7.11 -26.05
N PRO A 349 -14.63 -7.43 -24.82
CA PRO A 349 -13.50 -8.33 -24.60
C PRO A 349 -13.79 -9.74 -25.08
#